data_4d96141f18959b05b1ea243ec4f7e8fc
#
_entry.id   4d96141f18959b05b1ea243ec4f7e8fc
#
_cell.length_a   1.000
_cell.length_b   1.000
_cell.length_c   1.000
_cell.angle_alpha   90.00
_cell.angle_beta   90.00
_cell.angle_gamma   90.00
#
_symmetry.space_group_name_H-M   'P 1'
#
loop_
_entity.id
_entity.type
_entity.pdbx_description
1 polymer ?
#
loop_
_entity_poly.entity_id
_entity_poly.type
_entity_poly.pdbx_seq_one_letter_code
_entity_poly.pdbx_strand_id
1 'polypeptide(L)'
;VIASRHGRLVASVALLAAALAGCAADPAAASGPIVPSVPGALPRPDHVVVVVFENKDDEQVVGSPHAPYLTQLAREGANLTDAHGETHPSQPNYLALLSGSTQGVADDACPQDLGASPTLASQLIGAGRSFAGYSEGLPAAGFTGCRSPDGRYARKHAPWVDFTSAPPSVNVPLSALPADDAALPTVAVVIPDMCHDMHDCPVPTGDAWARDHLQAYVQWARTHDSLLVVTFDEDDGSSQNHIATMLVGPMVRAGDVPVRADHYTLLRTLEDMYGLPPLGAAAHTAPLTGIWR
;
A
#
# COMPACT_ATOMS: atom_id res chain seq x y z
N VAL A 1 41.56 55.20 58.86
CA VAL A 1 42.57 54.77 57.89
C VAL A 1 41.86 54.19 56.68
N ILE A 2 42.01 54.89 55.59
CA ILE A 2 41.40 54.75 54.27
C ILE A 2 42.09 53.63 53.52
N ALA A 3 41.36 52.74 52.83
CA ALA A 3 41.90 52.01 51.72
C ALA A 3 40.81 51.72 50.68
N SER A 4 40.85 52.36 49.57
CA SER A 4 40.10 52.19 48.35
C SER A 4 40.46 50.86 47.66
N ARG A 5 39.52 50.11 47.13
CA ARG A 5 39.79 49.08 46.15
C ARG A 5 38.82 49.20 44.99
N HIS A 6 39.39 49.44 43.83
CA HIS A 6 38.73 49.47 42.53
C HIS A 6 38.25 48.05 42.16
N GLY A 7 37.00 47.90 41.93
CA GLY A 7 36.39 46.66 41.34
C GLY A 7 36.33 46.78 39.83
N ARG A 8 37.01 45.87 39.13
CA ARG A 8 36.90 45.71 37.69
C ARG A 8 35.57 44.99 37.35
N LEU A 9 34.75 45.64 36.53
CA LEU A 9 33.64 44.97 35.85
C LEU A 9 34.19 44.00 34.80
N VAL A 10 33.86 42.73 34.94
CA VAL A 10 34.01 41.71 33.88
C VAL A 10 32.66 41.55 33.21
N ALA A 11 32.57 42.02 31.96
CA ALA A 11 31.43 41.83 31.12
C ALA A 11 31.45 40.39 30.56
N SER A 12 30.54 39.55 31.05
CA SER A 12 30.33 38.22 30.48
C SER A 12 29.45 38.34 29.22
N VAL A 13 30.04 38.09 28.06
CA VAL A 13 29.33 37.94 26.80
C VAL A 13 28.75 36.52 26.78
N ALA A 14 27.41 36.40 26.93
CA ALA A 14 26.71 35.15 26.70
C ALA A 14 26.54 34.93 25.19
N LEU A 15 27.30 33.99 24.62
CA LEU A 15 27.03 33.48 23.26
C LEU A 15 25.72 32.64 23.31
N LEU A 16 24.65 33.14 22.71
CA LEU A 16 23.48 32.38 22.36
C LEU A 16 23.83 31.50 21.16
N ALA A 17 24.07 30.23 21.38
CA ALA A 17 24.11 29.22 20.32
C ALA A 17 22.65 28.94 19.87
N ALA A 18 22.24 29.50 18.74
CA ALA A 18 21.03 29.15 18.05
C ALA A 18 21.20 27.72 17.47
N ALA A 19 20.59 26.74 18.10
CA ALA A 19 20.46 25.41 17.53
C ALA A 19 19.50 25.53 16.33
N LEU A 20 20.04 25.54 15.12
CA LEU A 20 19.28 25.27 13.90
C LEU A 20 18.89 23.79 13.95
N ALA A 21 17.65 23.53 14.33
CA ALA A 21 17.03 22.25 14.08
C ALA A 21 16.88 22.14 12.56
N GLY A 22 17.85 21.51 11.92
CA GLY A 22 17.74 21.10 10.54
C GLY A 22 16.67 20.01 10.48
N CYS A 23 15.52 20.30 9.85
CA CYS A 23 14.64 19.25 9.35
C CYS A 23 15.48 18.39 8.42
N ALA A 24 15.84 17.18 8.86
CA ALA A 24 16.39 16.18 7.99
C ALA A 24 15.28 15.85 6.98
N ALA A 25 15.43 16.31 5.74
CA ALA A 25 14.60 15.86 4.64
C ALA A 25 14.86 14.37 4.44
N ASP A 26 13.80 13.61 4.30
CA ASP A 26 13.81 12.19 4.00
C ASP A 26 14.72 11.92 2.79
N PRO A 27 15.81 11.13 2.90
CA PRO A 27 16.71 10.85 1.79
C PRO A 27 16.08 9.99 0.68
N ALA A 28 14.85 9.50 0.88
CA ALA A 28 14.10 8.70 -0.10
C ALA A 28 13.19 9.53 -1.03
N ALA A 29 13.18 10.86 -0.94
CA ALA A 29 12.47 11.66 -1.93
C ALA A 29 13.16 11.50 -3.30
N ALA A 30 12.55 10.72 -4.19
CA ALA A 30 13.04 10.47 -5.53
C ALA A 30 13.31 11.81 -6.25
N SER A 31 14.57 12.09 -6.58
CA SER A 31 15.00 13.31 -7.24
C SER A 31 14.90 13.27 -8.77
N GLY A 32 14.11 12.32 -9.29
CA GLY A 32 13.85 12.14 -10.74
C GLY A 32 12.84 13.15 -11.31
N PRO A 33 12.75 13.25 -12.64
CA PRO A 33 11.71 14.06 -13.28
C PRO A 33 10.32 13.50 -12.98
N ILE A 34 9.32 14.42 -12.82
CA ILE A 34 7.93 14.02 -12.72
C ILE A 34 7.48 13.41 -14.05
N VAL A 35 6.94 12.20 -14.00
CA VAL A 35 6.33 11.53 -15.17
C VAL A 35 4.89 12.04 -15.29
N PRO A 36 4.52 12.68 -16.41
CA PRO A 36 3.16 13.20 -16.59
C PRO A 36 2.10 12.11 -16.53
N SER A 37 0.93 12.42 -15.95
CA SER A 37 -0.25 11.58 -16.06
C SER A 37 -0.70 11.48 -17.52
N VAL A 38 -1.25 10.32 -17.89
CA VAL A 38 -1.75 10.03 -19.24
C VAL A 38 -3.29 9.88 -19.18
N PRO A 39 -4.04 11.00 -19.13
CA PRO A 39 -5.50 10.95 -19.00
C PRO A 39 -6.12 10.22 -20.18
N GLY A 40 -6.98 9.22 -19.94
CA GLY A 40 -7.72 8.48 -20.96
C GLY A 40 -6.92 7.38 -21.69
N ALA A 41 -5.67 7.15 -21.33
CA ALA A 41 -4.86 6.04 -21.89
C ALA A 41 -5.05 4.72 -21.11
N LEU A 42 -5.51 4.77 -19.86
CA LEU A 42 -5.76 3.60 -19.03
C LEU A 42 -7.27 3.33 -18.88
N PRO A 43 -7.66 2.05 -18.67
CA PRO A 43 -9.04 1.72 -18.34
C PRO A 43 -9.46 2.43 -17.04
N ARG A 44 -10.76 2.62 -16.87
CA ARG A 44 -11.33 3.21 -15.65
C ARG A 44 -12.40 2.27 -15.07
N PRO A 45 -11.99 1.18 -14.44
CA PRO A 45 -12.93 0.21 -13.87
C PRO A 45 -13.94 0.86 -12.92
N ASP A 46 -15.15 0.29 -12.87
CA ASP A 46 -16.14 0.69 -11.86
C ASP A 46 -15.66 0.31 -10.45
N HIS A 47 -15.00 -0.84 -10.36
CA HIS A 47 -14.43 -1.36 -9.10
C HIS A 47 -13.02 -1.92 -9.31
N VAL A 48 -12.12 -1.60 -8.38
CA VAL A 48 -10.81 -2.25 -8.23
C VAL A 48 -10.73 -2.87 -6.85
N VAL A 49 -10.45 -4.17 -6.79
CA VAL A 49 -10.12 -4.87 -5.55
C VAL A 49 -8.62 -5.12 -5.54
N VAL A 50 -7.92 -4.58 -4.55
CA VAL A 50 -6.49 -4.80 -4.32
C VAL A 50 -6.35 -5.70 -3.10
N VAL A 51 -5.78 -6.89 -3.27
CA VAL A 51 -5.49 -7.82 -2.17
C VAL A 51 -4.00 -7.81 -1.92
N VAL A 52 -3.59 -7.60 -0.68
CA VAL A 52 -2.17 -7.62 -0.30
C VAL A 52 -1.91 -8.78 0.63
N PHE A 53 -0.99 -9.65 0.23
CA PHE A 53 -0.45 -10.76 1.01
C PHE A 53 0.93 -10.39 1.56
N GLU A 54 1.56 -11.29 2.34
CA GLU A 54 2.70 -11.01 3.17
C GLU A 54 3.89 -11.93 2.92
N ASN A 55 5.09 -11.30 2.85
CA ASN A 55 6.39 -11.96 3.09
C ASN A 55 6.66 -13.20 2.22
N LYS A 56 6.38 -13.16 0.91
CA LYS A 56 6.69 -14.28 0.01
C LYS A 56 7.31 -13.82 -1.30
N ASP A 57 8.39 -14.52 -1.66
CA ASP A 57 9.00 -14.39 -2.99
C ASP A 57 8.03 -14.80 -4.10
N ASP A 58 8.22 -14.24 -5.29
CA ASP A 58 7.45 -14.61 -6.48
C ASP A 58 7.48 -16.13 -6.71
N GLU A 59 8.67 -16.78 -6.64
CA GLU A 59 8.83 -18.22 -6.88
C GLU A 59 8.18 -19.11 -5.81
N GLN A 60 7.90 -18.57 -4.64
CA GLN A 60 7.14 -19.30 -3.62
C GLN A 60 5.64 -19.34 -3.95
N VAL A 61 5.17 -18.47 -4.86
CA VAL A 61 3.77 -18.27 -5.22
C VAL A 61 3.51 -18.67 -6.67
N VAL A 62 4.11 -17.97 -7.64
CA VAL A 62 3.85 -18.19 -9.07
C VAL A 62 4.57 -19.44 -9.55
N GLY A 63 3.78 -20.40 -10.04
CA GLY A 63 4.32 -21.72 -10.48
C GLY A 63 4.54 -22.71 -9.34
N SER A 64 4.35 -22.31 -8.10
CA SER A 64 4.51 -23.17 -6.94
C SER A 64 3.37 -24.20 -6.82
N PRO A 65 3.66 -25.47 -6.49
CA PRO A 65 2.61 -26.45 -6.20
C PRO A 65 1.84 -26.12 -4.91
N HIS A 66 2.35 -25.20 -4.09
CA HIS A 66 1.73 -24.76 -2.85
C HIS A 66 0.76 -23.59 -3.05
N ALA A 67 0.75 -22.96 -4.25
CA ALA A 67 -0.14 -21.86 -4.60
C ALA A 67 -0.84 -22.10 -5.96
N PRO A 68 -1.63 -23.18 -6.11
CA PRO A 68 -2.24 -23.51 -7.38
C PRO A 68 -3.27 -22.47 -7.86
N TYR A 69 -4.01 -21.83 -6.95
CA TYR A 69 -5.00 -20.83 -7.33
C TYR A 69 -4.36 -19.49 -7.71
N LEU A 70 -3.39 -18.99 -6.94
CA LEU A 70 -2.65 -17.77 -7.29
C LEU A 70 -1.86 -17.98 -8.59
N THR A 71 -1.25 -19.14 -8.82
CA THR A 71 -0.63 -19.51 -10.10
C THR A 71 -1.65 -19.50 -11.25
N GLN A 72 -2.90 -19.93 -11.01
CA GLN A 72 -3.95 -19.84 -12.00
C GLN A 72 -4.30 -18.39 -12.32
N LEU A 73 -4.44 -17.51 -11.31
CA LEU A 73 -4.68 -16.08 -11.51
C LEU A 73 -3.57 -15.41 -12.33
N ALA A 74 -2.30 -15.73 -12.04
CA ALA A 74 -1.15 -15.23 -12.79
C ALA A 74 -1.23 -15.63 -14.29
N ARG A 75 -1.67 -16.85 -14.61
CA ARG A 75 -1.85 -17.32 -16.00
C ARG A 75 -3.06 -16.72 -16.72
N GLU A 76 -4.12 -16.40 -15.96
CA GLU A 76 -5.37 -15.84 -16.50
C GLU A 76 -5.34 -14.32 -16.65
N GLY A 77 -4.41 -13.65 -15.98
CA GLY A 77 -4.20 -12.21 -15.96
C GLY A 77 -2.84 -11.76 -16.49
N ALA A 78 -2.50 -10.51 -16.23
CA ALA A 78 -1.15 -9.98 -16.42
C ALA A 78 -0.31 -10.36 -15.18
N ASN A 79 0.72 -11.17 -15.38
CA ASN A 79 1.68 -11.56 -14.35
C ASN A 79 2.91 -10.64 -14.45
N LEU A 80 3.14 -9.79 -13.46
CA LEU A 80 4.30 -8.89 -13.43
C LEU A 80 5.53 -9.65 -12.93
N THR A 81 6.37 -10.12 -13.85
CA THR A 81 7.52 -10.99 -13.54
C THR A 81 8.76 -10.24 -13.03
N ASP A 82 8.68 -8.93 -12.83
CA ASP A 82 9.73 -8.08 -12.26
C ASP A 82 9.09 -7.05 -11.30
N ALA A 83 8.23 -7.55 -10.39
CA ALA A 83 7.60 -6.74 -9.35
C ALA A 83 8.37 -6.83 -8.03
N HIS A 84 8.48 -5.72 -7.30
CA HIS A 84 9.28 -5.64 -6.09
C HIS A 84 8.62 -4.81 -4.99
N GLY A 85 8.85 -5.18 -3.73
CA GLY A 85 8.61 -4.31 -2.59
C GLY A 85 9.67 -3.20 -2.49
N GLU A 86 9.37 -2.13 -1.76
CA GLU A 86 10.30 -1.01 -1.59
C GLU A 86 11.39 -1.31 -0.56
N THR A 87 11.04 -1.99 0.53
CA THR A 87 11.93 -2.16 1.67
C THR A 87 11.47 -3.33 2.56
N HIS A 88 12.14 -3.52 3.67
CA HIS A 88 11.76 -4.33 4.83
C HIS A 88 11.80 -3.46 6.10
N PRO A 89 10.92 -3.71 7.08
CA PRO A 89 9.82 -4.69 7.13
C PRO A 89 8.51 -4.19 6.43
N SER A 90 7.40 -4.89 6.69
CA SER A 90 6.10 -4.75 6.01
C SER A 90 5.51 -3.34 5.98
N GLN A 91 5.35 -2.66 7.13
CA GLN A 91 4.55 -1.43 7.24
C GLN A 91 4.93 -0.32 6.24
N PRO A 92 6.21 0.00 6.00
CA PRO A 92 6.61 0.98 4.99
C PRO A 92 6.08 0.70 3.57
N ASN A 93 5.96 -0.59 3.18
CA ASN A 93 5.47 -0.99 1.86
C ASN A 93 3.97 -0.71 1.69
N TYR A 94 3.18 -0.97 2.73
CA TYR A 94 1.75 -0.58 2.75
C TYR A 94 1.56 0.94 2.65
N LEU A 95 2.42 1.70 3.35
CA LEU A 95 2.40 3.17 3.27
C LEU A 95 2.77 3.65 1.86
N ALA A 96 3.77 3.01 1.22
CA ALA A 96 4.19 3.29 -0.15
C ALA A 96 3.03 3.08 -1.13
N LEU A 97 2.34 1.94 -1.05
CA LEU A 97 1.17 1.61 -1.88
C LEU A 97 0.02 2.60 -1.71
N LEU A 98 -0.20 3.11 -0.49
CA LEU A 98 -1.33 3.99 -0.21
C LEU A 98 -1.04 5.48 -0.43
N SER A 99 0.20 5.94 -0.19
CA SER A 99 0.54 7.37 -0.12
C SER A 99 1.70 7.80 -1.03
N GLY A 100 2.31 6.87 -1.76
CA GLY A 100 3.48 7.15 -2.59
C GLY A 100 4.75 7.44 -1.79
N SER A 101 4.78 7.10 -0.49
CA SER A 101 5.93 7.32 0.40
C SER A 101 5.87 6.36 1.57
N THR A 102 7.02 5.93 2.06
CA THR A 102 7.13 5.22 3.34
C THR A 102 6.83 6.12 4.54
N GLN A 103 6.66 7.42 4.32
CA GLN A 103 6.41 8.45 5.34
C GLN A 103 7.55 8.55 6.39
N GLY A 104 8.76 8.10 6.04
CA GLY A 104 9.89 8.02 6.97
C GLY A 104 9.80 6.88 7.99
N VAL A 105 8.80 6.02 7.86
CA VAL A 105 8.65 4.81 8.67
C VAL A 105 9.62 3.75 8.14
N ALA A 106 10.36 3.11 9.07
CA ALA A 106 11.38 2.10 8.77
C ALA A 106 11.23 0.84 9.64
N ASP A 107 10.09 0.69 10.29
CA ASP A 107 9.78 -0.44 11.17
C ASP A 107 8.26 -0.73 11.21
N ASP A 108 7.88 -1.76 11.96
CA ASP A 108 6.49 -2.17 12.18
C ASP A 108 5.91 -1.60 13.50
N ALA A 109 6.46 -0.49 13.99
CA ALA A 109 5.98 0.11 15.22
C ALA A 109 4.53 0.59 15.09
N CYS A 110 3.75 0.38 16.13
CA CYS A 110 2.36 0.77 16.21
C CYS A 110 2.07 1.41 17.58
N PRO A 111 1.28 2.51 17.62
CA PRO A 111 0.62 3.17 16.50
C PRO A 111 1.56 4.09 15.71
N GLN A 112 1.28 4.30 14.43
CA GLN A 112 1.79 5.44 13.68
C GLN A 112 0.74 6.56 13.69
N ASP A 113 1.20 7.81 13.62
CA ASP A 113 0.38 9.01 13.43
C ASP A 113 1.02 9.86 12.33
N LEU A 114 0.54 9.70 11.11
CA LEU A 114 1.10 10.32 9.91
C LEU A 114 0.32 11.58 9.49
N GLY A 115 -0.60 12.02 10.35
CA GLY A 115 -1.35 13.27 10.18
C GLY A 115 -2.23 13.28 8.93
N ALA A 116 -2.35 14.47 8.33
CA ALA A 116 -3.24 14.72 7.19
C ALA A 116 -2.55 14.58 5.83
N SER A 117 -1.43 13.86 5.75
CA SER A 117 -0.78 13.59 4.46
C SER A 117 -1.77 12.95 3.49
N PRO A 118 -1.78 13.35 2.20
CA PRO A 118 -2.71 12.80 1.22
C PRO A 118 -2.43 11.33 0.95
N THR A 119 -3.51 10.58 0.70
CA THR A 119 -3.49 9.16 0.39
C THR A 119 -4.42 8.87 -0.78
N LEU A 120 -4.29 7.73 -1.44
CA LEU A 120 -5.23 7.26 -2.47
C LEU A 120 -6.68 7.31 -1.95
N ALA A 121 -6.90 6.93 -0.68
CA ALA A 121 -8.23 7.00 -0.05
C ALA A 121 -8.76 8.44 -0.03
N SER A 122 -7.96 9.40 0.44
CA SER A 122 -8.37 10.80 0.52
C SER A 122 -8.57 11.43 -0.86
N GLN A 123 -7.76 11.05 -1.86
CA GLN A 123 -7.88 11.52 -3.24
C GLN A 123 -9.17 11.02 -3.89
N LEU A 124 -9.48 9.72 -3.76
CA LEU A 124 -10.70 9.12 -4.30
C LEU A 124 -11.94 9.80 -3.69
N ILE A 125 -11.98 9.93 -2.37
CA ILE A 125 -13.09 10.61 -1.67
C ILE A 125 -13.20 12.06 -2.11
N GLY A 126 -12.09 12.79 -2.20
CA GLY A 126 -12.05 14.16 -2.68
C GLY A 126 -12.52 14.33 -4.14
N ALA A 127 -12.36 13.29 -4.96
CA ALA A 127 -12.84 13.22 -6.34
C ALA A 127 -14.29 12.70 -6.46
N GLY A 128 -15.02 12.54 -5.33
CA GLY A 128 -16.40 12.04 -5.31
C GLY A 128 -16.52 10.54 -5.59
N ARG A 129 -15.44 9.78 -5.38
CA ARG A 129 -15.39 8.33 -5.50
C ARG A 129 -15.36 7.68 -4.12
N SER A 130 -15.54 6.36 -4.07
CA SER A 130 -15.54 5.60 -2.83
C SER A 130 -14.26 4.80 -2.64
N PHE A 131 -13.84 4.68 -1.38
CA PHE A 131 -12.72 3.84 -0.94
C PHE A 131 -13.12 3.11 0.34
N ALA A 132 -12.69 1.86 0.49
CA ALA A 132 -12.73 1.14 1.77
C ALA A 132 -11.52 0.21 1.90
N GLY A 133 -10.96 0.16 3.09
CA GLY A 133 -9.97 -0.84 3.51
C GLY A 133 -10.66 -1.91 4.33
N TYR A 134 -10.70 -3.12 3.81
CA TYR A 134 -11.31 -4.28 4.44
C TYR A 134 -10.23 -5.16 5.07
N SER A 135 -10.25 -5.32 6.39
CA SER A 135 -9.30 -6.19 7.09
C SER A 135 -10.03 -7.37 7.72
N GLU A 136 -9.54 -8.59 7.45
CA GLU A 136 -10.00 -9.78 8.17
C GLU A 136 -9.52 -9.73 9.61
N GLY A 137 -10.34 -10.21 10.54
CA GLY A 137 -10.01 -10.15 11.97
C GLY A 137 -10.13 -8.76 12.62
N LEU A 138 -10.50 -7.71 11.87
CA LEU A 138 -10.76 -6.38 12.42
C LEU A 138 -11.97 -6.44 13.36
N PRO A 139 -11.85 -6.03 14.64
CA PRO A 139 -12.92 -6.21 15.63
C PRO A 139 -14.20 -5.42 15.33
N ALA A 140 -14.07 -4.22 14.78
CA ALA A 140 -15.18 -3.33 14.44
C ALA A 140 -14.74 -2.26 13.45
N ALA A 141 -15.68 -1.68 12.70
CA ALA A 141 -15.40 -0.54 11.83
C ALA A 141 -14.79 0.62 12.62
N GLY A 142 -13.73 1.23 12.05
CA GLY A 142 -13.02 2.34 12.70
C GLY A 142 -12.12 1.93 13.88
N PHE A 143 -11.89 0.63 14.11
CA PHE A 143 -10.97 0.18 15.17
C PHE A 143 -9.54 0.68 14.89
N THR A 144 -8.88 1.23 15.92
CA THR A 144 -7.55 1.85 15.83
C THR A 144 -6.48 1.15 16.66
N GLY A 145 -6.83 0.06 17.37
CA GLY A 145 -5.86 -0.72 18.13
C GLY A 145 -4.83 -1.42 17.24
N CYS A 146 -3.65 -1.66 17.78
CA CYS A 146 -2.54 -2.26 17.01
C CYS A 146 -2.77 -3.71 16.61
N ARG A 147 -3.54 -4.46 17.40
CA ARG A 147 -3.92 -5.86 17.14
C ARG A 147 -5.32 -6.14 17.66
N SER A 148 -5.99 -7.12 17.05
CA SER A 148 -7.19 -7.70 17.65
C SER A 148 -6.84 -8.55 18.89
N PRO A 149 -7.81 -8.82 19.80
CA PRO A 149 -7.56 -9.65 20.99
C PRO A 149 -7.07 -11.06 20.69
N ASP A 150 -7.45 -11.63 19.55
CA ASP A 150 -7.02 -12.94 19.08
C ASP A 150 -5.72 -12.89 18.24
N GLY A 151 -5.17 -11.67 18.02
CA GLY A 151 -3.94 -11.46 17.27
C GLY A 151 -4.05 -11.57 15.76
N ARG A 152 -5.25 -11.86 15.22
CA ARG A 152 -5.44 -12.10 13.78
C ARG A 152 -5.40 -10.83 12.93
N TYR A 153 -5.83 -9.69 13.46
CA TYR A 153 -5.68 -8.38 12.83
C TYR A 153 -4.40 -7.70 13.31
N ALA A 154 -3.65 -7.11 12.39
CA ALA A 154 -2.52 -6.22 12.70
C ALA A 154 -2.72 -4.87 11.96
N ARG A 155 -2.69 -3.75 12.72
CA ARG A 155 -2.86 -2.39 12.17
C ARG A 155 -1.76 -2.02 11.18
N LYS A 156 -0.55 -2.57 11.33
CA LYS A 156 0.57 -2.32 10.42
C LYS A 156 0.25 -2.68 8.95
N HIS A 157 -0.73 -3.59 8.72
CA HIS A 157 -1.23 -3.94 7.39
C HIS A 157 -2.44 -3.10 6.94
N ALA A 158 -2.92 -2.18 7.78
CA ALA A 158 -4.06 -1.31 7.50
C ALA A 158 -3.65 0.18 7.48
N PRO A 159 -2.83 0.62 6.49
CA PRO A 159 -2.13 1.91 6.52
C PRO A 159 -3.09 3.11 6.53
N TRP A 160 -4.32 2.97 6.05
CA TRP A 160 -5.33 4.04 6.09
C TRP A 160 -5.70 4.48 7.49
N VAL A 161 -5.39 3.68 8.53
CA VAL A 161 -5.65 4.01 9.94
C VAL A 161 -4.62 4.99 10.49
N ASP A 162 -3.47 5.11 9.85
CA ASP A 162 -2.36 5.95 10.30
C ASP A 162 -2.48 7.41 9.83
N PHE A 163 -3.45 7.70 8.95
CA PHE A 163 -3.69 9.03 8.39
C PHE A 163 -5.03 9.61 8.86
N THR A 164 -5.05 10.92 9.05
CA THR A 164 -6.28 11.67 9.35
C THR A 164 -6.92 12.29 8.10
N SER A 165 -6.31 12.09 6.91
CA SER A 165 -6.81 12.62 5.63
C SER A 165 -8.04 11.88 5.09
N ALA A 166 -8.31 10.65 5.57
CA ALA A 166 -9.52 9.90 5.27
C ALA A 166 -10.33 9.67 6.55
N PRO A 167 -11.68 9.55 6.47
CA PRO A 167 -12.50 9.33 7.66
C PRO A 167 -12.28 7.92 8.22
N PRO A 168 -12.39 7.72 9.55
CA PRO A 168 -12.25 6.40 10.17
C PRO A 168 -13.21 5.32 9.63
N SER A 169 -14.32 5.74 9.02
CA SER A 169 -15.31 4.84 8.41
C SER A 169 -14.80 4.06 7.21
N VAL A 170 -13.63 4.42 6.64
CA VAL A 170 -12.99 3.62 5.57
C VAL A 170 -12.35 2.33 6.09
N ASN A 171 -12.12 2.21 7.40
CA ASN A 171 -11.55 1.02 8.04
C ASN A 171 -12.68 0.07 8.45
N VAL A 172 -12.84 -1.02 7.69
CA VAL A 172 -14.04 -1.87 7.76
C VAL A 172 -13.62 -3.34 7.94
N PRO A 173 -14.32 -4.13 8.80
CA PRO A 173 -14.06 -5.56 8.89
C PRO A 173 -14.41 -6.26 7.55
N LEU A 174 -13.63 -7.28 7.16
CA LEU A 174 -13.87 -8.03 5.92
C LEU A 174 -15.30 -8.61 5.87
N SER A 175 -15.88 -8.95 7.01
CA SER A 175 -17.26 -9.44 7.11
C SER A 175 -18.32 -8.43 6.65
N ALA A 176 -17.96 -7.16 6.49
CA ALA A 176 -18.83 -6.13 5.94
C ALA A 176 -18.62 -5.90 4.43
N LEU A 177 -17.80 -6.72 3.77
CA LEU A 177 -17.68 -6.69 2.32
C LEU A 177 -19.08 -6.96 1.70
N PRO A 178 -19.53 -6.14 0.73
CA PRO A 178 -20.82 -6.34 0.11
C PRO A 178 -20.96 -7.74 -0.49
N ALA A 179 -22.13 -8.38 -0.28
CA ALA A 179 -22.44 -9.65 -0.91
C ALA A 179 -22.76 -9.52 -2.40
N ASP A 180 -23.12 -8.31 -2.84
CA ASP A 180 -23.30 -7.94 -4.25
C ASP A 180 -22.06 -7.16 -4.69
N ASP A 181 -21.29 -7.74 -5.58
CA ASP A 181 -20.05 -7.14 -6.09
C ASP A 181 -20.28 -5.78 -6.78
N ALA A 182 -21.48 -5.53 -7.29
CA ALA A 182 -21.85 -4.22 -7.86
C ALA A 182 -21.98 -3.10 -6.80
N ALA A 183 -22.00 -3.45 -5.51
CA ALA A 183 -22.02 -2.49 -4.40
C ALA A 183 -20.61 -2.21 -3.80
N LEU A 184 -19.56 -2.79 -4.38
CA LEU A 184 -18.19 -2.53 -3.96
C LEU A 184 -17.82 -1.05 -4.12
N PRO A 185 -16.89 -0.50 -3.32
CA PRO A 185 -16.37 0.84 -3.55
C PRO A 185 -15.58 0.90 -4.87
N THR A 186 -15.30 2.13 -5.34
CA THR A 186 -14.44 2.34 -6.51
C THR A 186 -13.08 1.65 -6.34
N VAL A 187 -12.47 1.77 -5.15
CA VAL A 187 -11.28 0.99 -4.78
C VAL A 187 -11.50 0.36 -3.42
N ALA A 188 -11.38 -0.95 -3.35
CA ALA A 188 -11.35 -1.77 -2.15
C ALA A 188 -9.94 -2.31 -1.95
N VAL A 189 -9.31 -2.04 -0.80
CA VAL A 189 -8.09 -2.75 -0.39
C VAL A 189 -8.49 -3.81 0.61
N VAL A 190 -8.09 -5.06 0.37
CA VAL A 190 -8.46 -6.23 1.17
C VAL A 190 -7.20 -6.82 1.78
N ILE A 191 -7.17 -6.92 3.09
CA ILE A 191 -6.09 -7.52 3.85
C ILE A 191 -6.62 -8.75 4.57
N PRO A 192 -6.14 -9.94 4.21
CA PRO A 192 -6.42 -11.17 4.97
C PRO A 192 -5.86 -11.07 6.40
N ASP A 193 -6.28 -11.93 7.29
CA ASP A 193 -5.69 -11.96 8.63
C ASP A 193 -4.27 -12.53 8.64
N MET A 194 -3.54 -12.37 9.76
CA MET A 194 -2.13 -12.75 9.93
C MET A 194 -1.79 -14.20 9.53
N CYS A 195 -2.78 -15.09 9.47
CA CYS A 195 -2.59 -16.45 9.00
C CYS A 195 -2.91 -16.57 7.49
N HIS A 196 -3.97 -15.93 7.06
CA HIS A 196 -4.43 -16.03 5.68
C HIS A 196 -3.63 -15.14 4.73
N ASP A 197 -3.00 -14.06 5.22
CA ASP A 197 -2.06 -13.25 4.45
C ASP A 197 -0.69 -13.91 4.22
N MET A 198 -0.43 -15.08 4.84
CA MET A 198 0.80 -15.86 4.80
C MET A 198 1.92 -15.36 5.73
N HIS A 199 1.67 -14.34 6.57
CA HIS A 199 2.65 -13.86 7.55
C HIS A 199 2.98 -14.96 8.58
N ASP A 200 1.96 -15.44 9.29
CA ASP A 200 2.10 -16.44 10.36
C ASP A 200 1.86 -17.88 9.89
N CYS A 201 1.32 -18.08 8.68
CA CYS A 201 0.94 -19.38 8.15
C CYS A 201 1.56 -19.66 6.77
N PRO A 202 1.65 -20.94 6.35
CA PRO A 202 2.28 -21.29 5.08
C PRO A 202 1.44 -20.90 3.85
N VAL A 203 2.10 -20.77 2.69
CA VAL A 203 1.52 -20.43 1.39
C VAL A 203 0.21 -21.15 1.05
N PRO A 204 0.06 -22.49 1.27
CA PRO A 204 -1.22 -23.17 0.97
C PRO A 204 -2.43 -22.62 1.73
N THR A 205 -2.22 -22.05 2.91
CA THR A 205 -3.31 -21.45 3.71
C THR A 205 -3.83 -20.19 3.03
N GLY A 206 -2.93 -19.30 2.61
CA GLY A 206 -3.33 -18.07 1.90
C GLY A 206 -3.87 -18.35 0.49
N ASP A 207 -3.31 -19.35 -0.22
CA ASP A 207 -3.83 -19.77 -1.53
C ASP A 207 -5.27 -20.31 -1.44
N ALA A 208 -5.56 -21.10 -0.41
CA ALA A 208 -6.91 -21.59 -0.15
C ALA A 208 -7.86 -20.44 0.18
N TRP A 209 -7.42 -19.50 1.03
CA TRP A 209 -8.18 -18.29 1.34
C TRP A 209 -8.45 -17.46 0.06
N ALA A 210 -7.42 -17.24 -0.77
CA ALA A 210 -7.56 -16.52 -2.03
C ALA A 210 -8.61 -17.17 -2.94
N ARG A 211 -8.57 -18.50 -3.10
CA ARG A 211 -9.57 -19.23 -3.87
C ARG A 211 -10.97 -19.02 -3.31
N ASP A 212 -11.14 -19.19 -2.01
CA ASP A 212 -12.46 -19.20 -1.36
C ASP A 212 -13.09 -17.78 -1.33
N HIS A 213 -12.27 -16.72 -1.32
CA HIS A 213 -12.76 -15.34 -1.26
C HIS A 213 -12.76 -14.60 -2.61
N LEU A 214 -11.86 -14.97 -3.53
CA LEU A 214 -11.67 -14.19 -4.76
C LEU A 214 -12.28 -14.85 -6.00
N GLN A 215 -12.50 -16.16 -6.00
CA GLN A 215 -12.96 -16.87 -7.20
C GLN A 215 -14.29 -16.33 -7.72
N ALA A 216 -15.24 -16.07 -6.83
CA ALA A 216 -16.56 -15.55 -7.22
C ALA A 216 -16.42 -14.14 -7.83
N TYR A 217 -15.66 -13.24 -7.18
CA TYR A 217 -15.38 -11.91 -7.70
C TYR A 217 -14.69 -11.95 -9.06
N VAL A 218 -13.67 -12.79 -9.24
CA VAL A 218 -12.96 -12.94 -10.54
C VAL A 218 -13.91 -13.35 -11.64
N GLN A 219 -14.81 -14.30 -11.36
CA GLN A 219 -15.83 -14.75 -12.34
C GLN A 219 -16.81 -13.62 -12.68
N TRP A 220 -17.28 -12.88 -11.69
CA TRP A 220 -18.17 -11.74 -11.88
C TRP A 220 -17.46 -10.61 -12.66
N ALA A 221 -16.24 -10.27 -12.29
CA ALA A 221 -15.45 -9.21 -12.92
C ALA A 221 -15.23 -9.42 -14.42
N ARG A 222 -15.19 -10.68 -14.91
CA ARG A 222 -15.00 -11.00 -16.34
C ARG A 222 -16.08 -10.40 -17.26
N THR A 223 -17.26 -10.13 -16.74
CA THR A 223 -18.40 -9.57 -17.49
C THR A 223 -18.81 -8.19 -16.99
N HIS A 224 -18.09 -7.66 -16.02
CA HIS A 224 -18.31 -6.34 -15.45
C HIS A 224 -17.01 -5.54 -15.56
N ASP A 225 -17.11 -4.23 -15.59
CA ASP A 225 -15.93 -3.35 -15.71
C ASP A 225 -15.19 -3.26 -14.36
N SER A 226 -14.54 -4.36 -13.99
CA SER A 226 -13.91 -4.53 -12.68
C SER A 226 -12.55 -5.19 -12.78
N LEU A 227 -11.64 -4.84 -11.86
CA LEU A 227 -10.25 -5.27 -11.82
C LEU A 227 -9.91 -5.88 -10.46
N LEU A 228 -9.27 -7.04 -10.46
CA LEU A 228 -8.55 -7.59 -9.32
C LEU A 228 -7.06 -7.31 -9.48
N VAL A 229 -6.43 -6.80 -8.43
CA VAL A 229 -4.99 -6.74 -8.25
C VAL A 229 -4.64 -7.61 -7.06
N VAL A 230 -3.74 -8.55 -7.21
CA VAL A 230 -3.14 -9.31 -6.11
C VAL A 230 -1.67 -8.97 -6.07
N THR A 231 -1.16 -8.58 -4.91
CA THR A 231 0.24 -8.28 -4.69
C THR A 231 0.68 -8.75 -3.30
N PHE A 232 1.96 -8.69 -3.04
CA PHE A 232 2.57 -8.89 -1.73
C PHE A 232 3.19 -7.58 -1.28
N ASP A 233 3.36 -7.40 0.00
CA ASP A 233 4.00 -6.21 0.57
C ASP A 233 5.52 -6.24 0.36
N GLU A 234 6.14 -7.37 0.67
CA GLU A 234 7.57 -7.64 0.57
C GLU A 234 7.83 -9.14 0.36
N ASP A 235 9.05 -9.52 0.01
CA ASP A 235 9.48 -10.91 -0.05
C ASP A 235 9.83 -11.47 1.35
N ASP A 236 10.47 -12.63 1.44
CA ASP A 236 10.82 -13.26 2.72
C ASP A 236 12.14 -12.73 3.34
N GLY A 237 12.57 -11.54 2.96
CA GLY A 237 13.74 -10.84 3.51
C GLY A 237 14.98 -10.86 2.62
N SER A 238 14.83 -11.15 1.32
CA SER A 238 15.92 -11.06 0.37
C SER A 238 16.29 -9.62 0.01
N SER A 239 17.49 -9.41 -0.49
CA SER A 239 17.93 -8.08 -0.95
C SER A 239 17.29 -7.66 -2.28
N GLN A 240 16.63 -8.56 -2.97
CA GLN A 240 15.94 -8.28 -4.24
C GLN A 240 14.51 -7.80 -4.03
N ASN A 241 13.90 -8.23 -2.94
CA ASN A 241 12.51 -7.94 -2.57
C ASN A 241 11.53 -8.22 -3.73
N HIS A 242 11.69 -9.38 -4.39
CA HIS A 242 10.94 -9.79 -5.58
C HIS A 242 9.64 -10.46 -5.18
N ILE A 243 8.52 -9.85 -5.51
CA ILE A 243 7.18 -10.24 -5.07
C ILE A 243 6.27 -10.65 -6.22
N ALA A 244 5.34 -11.57 -5.93
CA ALA A 244 4.29 -11.91 -6.88
C ALA A 244 3.28 -10.76 -7.02
N THR A 245 3.01 -10.33 -8.25
CA THR A 245 1.99 -9.32 -8.54
C THR A 245 1.25 -9.67 -9.80
N MET A 246 -0.09 -9.71 -9.73
CA MET A 246 -0.93 -10.08 -10.88
C MET A 246 -2.20 -9.23 -10.95
N LEU A 247 -2.63 -8.94 -12.17
CA LEU A 247 -3.85 -8.18 -12.44
C LEU A 247 -4.81 -9.02 -13.28
N VAL A 248 -6.08 -9.10 -12.88
CA VAL A 248 -7.10 -9.93 -13.55
C VAL A 248 -8.37 -9.10 -13.76
N GLY A 249 -8.84 -9.04 -15.01
CA GLY A 249 -10.07 -8.32 -15.36
C GLY A 249 -10.32 -8.34 -16.87
N PRO A 250 -11.51 -7.94 -17.34
CA PRO A 250 -11.86 -7.98 -18.77
C PRO A 250 -10.98 -7.05 -19.62
N MET A 251 -10.47 -5.96 -19.03
CA MET A 251 -9.58 -5.00 -19.66
C MET A 251 -8.12 -5.46 -19.71
N VAL A 252 -7.76 -6.57 -19.03
CA VAL A 252 -6.39 -7.04 -18.89
C VAL A 252 -6.04 -8.05 -19.98
N ARG A 253 -4.86 -7.94 -20.57
CA ARG A 253 -4.26 -8.97 -21.45
C ARG A 253 -3.52 -9.96 -20.57
N ALA A 254 -3.86 -11.24 -20.69
CA ALA A 254 -3.15 -12.30 -19.99
C ALA A 254 -1.73 -12.48 -20.58
N GLY A 255 -0.79 -12.81 -19.72
CA GLY A 255 0.60 -13.14 -20.04
C GLY A 255 1.62 -12.54 -19.08
N ASP A 256 2.85 -13.00 -19.22
CA ASP A 256 3.97 -12.47 -18.45
C ASP A 256 4.38 -11.08 -18.93
N VAL A 257 4.64 -10.20 -17.98
CA VAL A 257 4.94 -8.79 -18.17
C VAL A 257 6.28 -8.49 -17.50
N PRO A 258 7.40 -8.51 -18.24
CA PRO A 258 8.74 -8.31 -17.67
C PRO A 258 9.06 -6.81 -17.55
N VAL A 259 8.18 -6.06 -16.92
CA VAL A 259 8.34 -4.63 -16.66
C VAL A 259 8.60 -4.45 -15.18
N ARG A 260 9.67 -3.72 -14.86
CA ARG A 260 9.96 -3.35 -13.47
C ARG A 260 8.77 -2.60 -12.89
N ALA A 261 8.23 -3.14 -11.82
CA ALA A 261 7.09 -2.57 -11.10
C ALA A 261 7.34 -2.63 -9.59
N ASP A 262 6.69 -1.75 -8.86
CA ASP A 262 6.71 -1.65 -7.40
C ASP A 262 5.36 -1.11 -6.90
N HIS A 263 5.20 -0.87 -5.61
CA HIS A 263 3.96 -0.32 -5.06
C HIS A 263 3.69 1.11 -5.56
N TYR A 264 4.74 1.89 -5.85
CA TYR A 264 4.57 3.22 -6.47
C TYR A 264 4.03 3.11 -7.90
N THR A 265 4.43 2.08 -8.65
CA THR A 265 3.90 1.77 -9.98
C THR A 265 2.42 1.39 -9.92
N LEU A 266 2.02 0.57 -8.94
CA LEU A 266 0.62 0.21 -8.71
C LEU A 266 -0.21 1.43 -8.31
N LEU A 267 0.26 2.23 -7.35
CA LEU A 267 -0.39 3.47 -6.94
C LEU A 267 -0.56 4.42 -8.13
N ARG A 268 0.52 4.69 -8.88
CA ARG A 268 0.47 5.54 -10.06
C ARG A 268 -0.54 5.06 -11.10
N THR A 269 -0.63 3.75 -11.29
CA THR A 269 -1.61 3.16 -12.22
C THR A 269 -3.04 3.44 -11.77
N LEU A 270 -3.33 3.28 -10.50
CA LEU A 270 -4.64 3.59 -9.91
C LEU A 270 -4.96 5.09 -9.98
N GLU A 271 -3.98 5.94 -9.69
CA GLU A 271 -4.14 7.40 -9.80
C GLU A 271 -4.47 7.81 -11.24
N ASP A 272 -3.72 7.31 -12.23
CA ASP A 272 -3.95 7.64 -13.64
C ASP A 272 -5.28 7.08 -14.16
N MET A 273 -5.72 5.87 -13.71
CA MET A 273 -7.03 5.31 -14.03
C MET A 273 -8.17 6.26 -13.63
N TYR A 274 -8.03 6.94 -12.51
CA TYR A 274 -9.09 7.80 -11.98
C TYR A 274 -8.83 9.31 -12.18
N GLY A 275 -7.73 9.66 -12.86
CA GLY A 275 -7.36 11.05 -13.12
C GLY A 275 -7.00 11.83 -11.87
N LEU A 276 -6.40 11.15 -10.90
CA LEU A 276 -5.93 11.72 -9.64
C LEU A 276 -4.48 12.26 -9.81
N PRO A 277 -4.09 13.30 -9.09
CA PRO A 277 -2.72 13.77 -9.11
C PRO A 277 -1.80 12.74 -8.43
N PRO A 278 -0.64 12.40 -9.01
CA PRO A 278 0.22 11.37 -8.43
C PRO A 278 0.85 11.83 -7.11
N LEU A 279 0.93 10.90 -6.14
CA LEU A 279 1.46 11.10 -4.79
C LEU A 279 2.93 10.71 -4.70
N GLY A 280 3.72 11.45 -3.95
CA GLY A 280 5.08 11.08 -3.56
C GLY A 280 5.93 10.55 -4.71
N ALA A 281 6.53 9.37 -4.52
CA ALA A 281 7.36 8.69 -5.52
C ALA A 281 6.56 8.23 -6.76
N ALA A 282 5.25 7.99 -6.63
CA ALA A 282 4.40 7.67 -7.79
C ALA A 282 4.42 8.78 -8.85
N ALA A 283 4.71 10.04 -8.48
CA ALA A 283 4.88 11.14 -9.42
C ALA A 283 6.11 10.98 -10.34
N HIS A 284 7.07 10.15 -9.93
CA HIS A 284 8.32 9.89 -10.65
C HIS A 284 8.35 8.50 -11.30
N THR A 285 7.23 7.77 -11.23
CA THR A 285 7.07 6.42 -11.73
C THR A 285 6.08 6.41 -12.90
N ALA A 286 6.33 5.59 -13.92
CA ALA A 286 5.38 5.39 -15.00
C ALA A 286 4.25 4.42 -14.57
N PRO A 287 3.02 4.63 -15.00
CA PRO A 287 1.95 3.65 -14.77
C PRO A 287 2.17 2.38 -15.58
N LEU A 288 1.54 1.30 -15.20
CA LEU A 288 1.49 0.09 -16.01
C LEU A 288 0.81 0.38 -17.35
N THR A 289 1.50 0.09 -18.43
CA THR A 289 1.01 0.24 -19.80
C THR A 289 1.24 -1.05 -20.59
N GLY A 290 0.60 -1.21 -21.76
CA GLY A 290 0.81 -2.40 -22.58
C GLY A 290 0.11 -3.67 -22.11
N ILE A 291 -0.44 -3.68 -20.91
CA ILE A 291 -1.23 -4.79 -20.37
C ILE A 291 -2.74 -4.63 -20.58
N TRP A 292 -3.17 -3.49 -21.05
CA TRP A 292 -4.59 -3.17 -21.26
C TRP A 292 -5.03 -3.53 -22.69
N ARG A 293 -6.30 -3.96 -22.81
CA ARG A 293 -6.97 -4.28 -24.09
C ARG A 293 -7.54 -3.06 -24.76
#